data_71b8bb8f80a21f3716baf4bce987928d
#
_entry.id   71b8bb8f80a21f3716baf4bce987928d
#
_cell.length_a   1.000
_cell.length_b   1.000
_cell.length_c   1.000
_cell.angle_alpha   90.00
_cell.angle_beta   90.00
_cell.angle_gamma   90.00
#
_symmetry.space_group_name_H-M   'P 1'
#
loop_
_entity.id
_entity.type
_entity.pdbx_description
1 polymer ?
#
loop_
_entity_poly.entity_id
_entity_poly.type
_entity_poly.pdbx_seq_one_letter_code
_entity_poly.pdbx_strand_id
1 'polypeptide(L)'
;MKVIKLVFKLVIKLKVRRVNTSAPAKAVAFYFVKLGGMNLKLNRKFKDTLFRKVFNNKKDLLSLYNALNNTEHTDESLITINTIEDAIYIGYKNDISFIINSELNLYEHQSSVNPNMPVRGLIYFAELYKGYIEQNNLLIYNERLVKLPFPRYVVFYNGTEDEPEEQELRLSDAFVQVPEGEGLKDTAGIEADKTHKPSVEVIVQLLNINYGCNQKLLEKCQKLMEYSQFIALVRVKSDMLTEEYKKEMKSVNKKEIFAEAVALAIDEAIRDNVLKDILSKNMAEVTDMLLTEFDEKAYIEGVKKQSYEEGEARGEARGEERGKAIGEERGKIKGEEKLARLVVELKKSGRVEDIAKVTDESERERLYREFNI
;
A
#
# COMPACT_ATOMS: atom_id res chain seq x y z
N MET A 1 2.06 -18.40 31.39
CA MET A 1 2.89 -18.16 32.56
C MET A 1 4.05 -17.17 32.30
N LYS A 2 4.82 -17.28 31.22
CA LYS A 2 5.93 -16.32 30.91
C LYS A 2 5.47 -14.88 30.70
N VAL A 3 4.36 -14.67 29.95
CA VAL A 3 3.78 -13.35 29.66
C VAL A 3 3.30 -12.67 30.96
N ILE A 4 2.64 -13.40 31.84
CA ILE A 4 2.16 -12.88 33.14
C ILE A 4 3.35 -12.41 34.00
N LYS A 5 4.47 -13.17 34.00
CA LYS A 5 5.70 -12.76 34.70
C LYS A 5 6.35 -11.51 34.10
N LEU A 6 6.26 -11.35 32.77
CA LEU A 6 6.84 -10.18 32.07
C LEU A 6 6.00 -8.91 32.37
N VAL A 7 4.69 -9.02 32.29
CA VAL A 7 3.76 -7.93 32.62
C VAL A 7 3.86 -7.56 34.11
N PHE A 8 4.01 -8.53 35.00
CA PHE A 8 4.23 -8.26 36.44
C PHE A 8 5.57 -7.53 36.66
N LYS A 9 6.62 -7.93 35.93
CA LYS A 9 7.91 -7.20 35.92
C LYS A 9 7.78 -5.79 35.35
N LEU A 10 6.99 -5.57 34.28
CA LEU A 10 6.71 -4.28 33.67
C LEU A 10 5.98 -3.36 34.67
N VAL A 11 4.92 -3.87 35.30
CA VAL A 11 4.15 -3.15 36.32
C VAL A 11 5.00 -2.81 37.53
N ILE A 12 5.88 -3.72 37.99
CA ILE A 12 6.82 -3.46 39.09
C ILE A 12 7.87 -2.41 38.67
N LYS A 13 8.37 -2.48 37.44
CA LYS A 13 9.38 -1.54 36.89
C LYS A 13 8.80 -0.13 36.72
N LEU A 14 7.53 0.00 36.29
CA LEU A 14 6.78 1.26 36.26
C LEU A 14 6.60 1.85 37.68
N LYS A 15 6.40 0.99 38.71
CA LYS A 15 6.36 1.43 40.13
C LYS A 15 7.71 1.90 40.63
N VAL A 16 8.80 1.25 40.25
CA VAL A 16 10.16 1.53 40.75
C VAL A 16 10.74 2.83 40.16
N ARG A 17 10.34 3.22 38.93
CA ARG A 17 10.90 4.40 38.25
C ARG A 17 10.25 5.74 38.62
N ARG A 18 9.45 5.83 39.69
CA ARG A 18 8.78 7.09 40.13
C ARG A 18 8.07 7.86 38.98
N VAL A 19 7.71 7.20 37.90
CA VAL A 19 6.80 7.78 36.92
C VAL A 19 5.43 7.70 37.58
N ASN A 20 4.86 8.86 37.91
CA ASN A 20 3.48 8.97 38.37
C ASN A 20 2.57 8.56 37.20
N THR A 21 2.47 7.23 36.96
CA THR A 21 1.57 6.70 35.93
C THR A 21 0.17 7.02 36.40
N SER A 22 -0.54 7.76 35.56
CA SER A 22 -1.94 8.08 35.77
C SER A 22 -2.80 6.79 35.81
N ALA A 23 -3.98 6.87 36.38
CA ALA A 23 -4.94 5.76 36.39
C ALA A 23 -5.15 5.10 34.99
N PRO A 24 -5.13 5.87 33.87
CA PRO A 24 -5.19 5.34 32.51
C PRO A 24 -4.10 4.36 32.13
N ALA A 25 -2.79 4.67 32.39
CA ALA A 25 -1.71 3.75 32.03
C ALA A 25 -1.76 2.43 32.80
N LYS A 26 -2.28 2.48 34.05
CA LYS A 26 -2.54 1.27 34.85
C LYS A 26 -3.68 0.43 34.27
N ALA A 27 -4.71 1.09 33.71
CA ALA A 27 -5.84 0.42 33.06
C ALA A 27 -5.39 -0.26 31.76
N VAL A 28 -4.55 0.38 30.93
CA VAL A 28 -3.99 -0.20 29.71
C VAL A 28 -3.10 -1.39 30.05
N ALA A 29 -2.20 -1.28 31.03
CA ALA A 29 -1.39 -2.41 31.48
C ALA A 29 -2.24 -3.55 32.05
N PHE A 30 -3.32 -3.26 32.76
CA PHE A 30 -4.27 -4.25 33.28
C PHE A 30 -5.08 -4.92 32.16
N TYR A 31 -5.45 -4.17 31.12
CA TYR A 31 -6.15 -4.67 29.94
C TYR A 31 -5.27 -5.62 29.13
N PHE A 32 -3.98 -5.30 28.98
CA PHE A 32 -2.99 -6.20 28.34
C PHE A 32 -2.81 -7.52 29.10
N VAL A 33 -2.86 -7.51 30.42
CA VAL A 33 -2.84 -8.73 31.24
C VAL A 33 -4.07 -9.61 30.96
N LYS A 34 -5.23 -8.97 30.75
CA LYS A 34 -6.48 -9.66 30.45
C LYS A 34 -6.56 -10.19 29.03
N LEU A 35 -5.94 -9.49 28.05
CA LEU A 35 -5.86 -9.90 26.64
C LEU A 35 -4.83 -11.00 26.37
N GLY A 36 -3.77 -11.10 27.20
CA GLY A 36 -2.72 -12.12 27.06
C GLY A 36 -3.19 -13.57 27.26
N GLY A 37 -4.45 -13.78 27.68
CA GLY A 37 -5.08 -15.09 27.78
C GLY A 37 -6.13 -15.41 26.71
N MET A 38 -6.45 -14.46 25.85
CA MET A 38 -7.36 -14.67 24.74
C MET A 38 -6.58 -14.82 23.44
N ASN A 39 -6.69 -15.99 22.80
CA ASN A 39 -6.33 -16.15 21.39
C ASN A 39 -7.17 -15.14 20.59
N LEU A 40 -6.60 -13.98 20.32
CA LEU A 40 -7.18 -12.98 19.42
C LEU A 40 -7.22 -13.62 18.02
N LYS A 41 -8.32 -14.32 17.71
CA LYS A 41 -8.72 -14.46 16.32
C LYS A 41 -8.91 -13.04 15.82
N LEU A 42 -7.97 -12.57 14.98
CA LEU A 42 -8.10 -11.33 14.24
C LEU A 42 -9.50 -11.26 13.65
N ASN A 43 -10.36 -10.50 14.29
CA ASN A 43 -11.70 -10.27 13.79
C ASN A 43 -11.56 -9.29 12.62
N ARG A 44 -11.38 -9.83 11.41
CA ARG A 44 -11.21 -9.09 10.15
C ARG A 44 -12.37 -8.14 9.80
N LYS A 45 -13.37 -8.01 10.67
CA LYS A 45 -14.60 -7.27 10.39
C LYS A 45 -14.58 -5.79 10.73
N PHE A 46 -13.61 -5.27 11.51
CA PHE A 46 -13.57 -3.85 11.89
C PHE A 46 -12.14 -3.31 11.85
N LYS A 47 -11.75 -2.82 10.69
CA LYS A 47 -10.59 -1.93 10.56
C LYS A 47 -11.05 -0.48 10.75
N ASP A 48 -11.50 -0.15 11.95
CA ASP A 48 -11.67 1.25 12.29
C ASP A 48 -10.29 1.81 12.62
N THR A 49 -9.80 2.71 11.79
CA THR A 49 -8.56 3.43 12.04
C THR A 49 -8.84 4.58 13.03
N LEU A 50 -7.81 5.01 13.76
CA LEU A 50 -7.94 6.18 14.62
C LEU A 50 -8.38 7.41 13.83
N PHE A 51 -7.93 7.55 12.57
CA PHE A 51 -8.35 8.63 11.67
C PHE A 51 -9.88 8.66 11.48
N ARG A 52 -10.50 7.52 11.19
CA ARG A 52 -11.97 7.39 11.12
C ARG A 52 -12.64 7.80 12.43
N LYS A 53 -12.07 7.38 13.56
CA LYS A 53 -12.59 7.72 14.89
C LYS A 53 -12.58 9.23 15.16
N VAL A 54 -11.52 9.92 14.72
CA VAL A 54 -11.39 11.38 14.84
C VAL A 54 -12.43 12.10 13.99
N PHE A 55 -12.68 11.64 12.76
CA PHE A 55 -13.54 12.30 11.79
C PHE A 55 -14.90 11.61 11.59
N ASN A 56 -15.41 10.87 12.58
CA ASN A 56 -16.69 10.17 12.49
C ASN A 56 -17.91 11.06 12.73
N ASN A 57 -17.74 12.33 13.07
CA ASN A 57 -18.83 13.26 13.30
C ASN A 57 -18.81 14.41 12.28
N LYS A 58 -19.99 14.98 12.01
CA LYS A 58 -20.16 15.99 10.97
C LYS A 58 -19.40 17.29 11.24
N LYS A 59 -19.23 17.68 12.50
CA LYS A 59 -18.52 18.90 12.90
C LYS A 59 -17.04 18.83 12.52
N ASP A 60 -16.35 17.78 12.95
CA ASP A 60 -14.92 17.61 12.69
C ASP A 60 -14.67 17.34 11.19
N LEU A 61 -15.60 16.63 10.54
CA LEU A 61 -15.56 16.39 9.10
C LEU A 61 -15.75 17.69 8.30
N LEU A 62 -16.66 18.58 8.74
CA LEU A 62 -16.84 19.90 8.13
C LEU A 62 -15.60 20.78 8.30
N SER A 63 -14.95 20.73 9.47
CA SER A 63 -13.70 21.43 9.72
C SER A 63 -12.58 20.94 8.78
N LEU A 64 -12.48 19.64 8.55
CA LEU A 64 -11.51 19.05 7.60
C LEU A 64 -11.83 19.49 6.16
N TYR A 65 -13.08 19.43 5.75
CA TYR A 65 -13.52 19.88 4.44
C TYR A 65 -13.20 21.38 4.21
N ASN A 66 -13.51 22.23 5.19
CA ASN A 66 -13.19 23.65 5.14
C ASN A 66 -11.69 23.91 4.98
N ALA A 67 -10.86 23.18 5.74
CA ALA A 67 -9.41 23.33 5.67
C ALA A 67 -8.84 22.97 4.30
N LEU A 68 -9.35 21.90 3.68
CA LEU A 68 -8.94 21.44 2.35
C LEU A 68 -9.38 22.39 1.23
N ASN A 69 -10.58 22.95 1.33
CA ASN A 69 -11.21 23.73 0.27
C ASN A 69 -11.11 25.25 0.49
N ASN A 70 -10.47 25.71 1.57
CA ASN A 70 -10.42 27.12 1.97
C ASN A 70 -11.83 27.75 2.07
N THR A 71 -12.76 27.01 2.67
CA THR A 71 -14.15 27.44 2.92
C THR A 71 -14.40 27.63 4.42
N GLU A 72 -15.52 28.28 4.77
CA GLU A 72 -15.88 28.59 6.16
C GLU A 72 -17.33 28.18 6.46
N HIS A 73 -17.74 27.00 5.99
CA HIS A 73 -19.08 26.48 6.28
C HIS A 73 -19.23 26.21 7.77
N THR A 74 -20.37 26.61 8.35
CA THR A 74 -20.69 26.44 9.78
C THR A 74 -21.84 25.47 10.03
N ASP A 75 -22.64 25.20 8.99
CA ASP A 75 -23.82 24.35 9.09
C ASP A 75 -23.42 22.85 8.82
N GLU A 76 -23.37 22.07 9.88
CA GLU A 76 -23.08 20.63 9.82
C GLU A 76 -24.15 19.82 9.08
N SER A 77 -25.39 20.37 8.94
CA SER A 77 -26.47 19.68 8.24
C SER A 77 -26.22 19.53 6.74
N LEU A 78 -25.32 20.34 6.18
CA LEU A 78 -24.87 20.25 4.78
C LEU A 78 -24.19 18.91 4.46
N ILE A 79 -23.65 18.22 5.48
CA ILE A 79 -22.96 16.94 5.29
C ILE A 79 -23.97 15.79 5.31
N THR A 80 -23.97 15.00 4.24
CA THR A 80 -24.60 13.69 4.18
C THR A 80 -23.54 12.62 4.12
N ILE A 81 -23.41 11.81 5.17
CA ILE A 81 -22.44 10.70 5.22
C ILE A 81 -23.03 9.53 4.40
N ASN A 82 -22.23 8.97 3.51
CA ASN A 82 -22.61 7.87 2.62
C ASN A 82 -21.50 6.81 2.51
N THR A 83 -20.78 6.57 3.61
CA THR A 83 -19.71 5.56 3.68
C THR A 83 -20.24 4.17 3.30
N ILE A 84 -19.47 3.43 2.51
CA ILE A 84 -19.83 2.07 2.09
C ILE A 84 -19.60 1.11 3.27
N GLU A 85 -20.65 0.82 4.03
CA GLU A 85 -20.57 -0.10 5.19
C GLU A 85 -20.74 -1.58 4.80
N ASP A 86 -21.46 -1.87 3.71
CA ASP A 86 -21.94 -3.20 3.37
C ASP A 86 -21.66 -3.69 1.94
N ALA A 87 -20.58 -3.28 1.30
CA ALA A 87 -20.19 -3.91 0.03
C ALA A 87 -19.70 -5.35 0.29
N ILE A 88 -20.68 -6.25 0.54
CA ILE A 88 -20.50 -7.63 1.01
C ILE A 88 -19.68 -8.49 0.04
N TYR A 89 -19.54 -8.10 -1.22
CA TYR A 89 -18.98 -8.97 -2.27
C TYR A 89 -17.49 -8.80 -2.56
N ILE A 90 -16.83 -7.69 -2.18
CA ILE A 90 -15.45 -7.44 -2.65
C ILE A 90 -14.46 -7.16 -1.51
N GLY A 91 -14.92 -7.02 -0.26
CA GLY A 91 -14.02 -6.75 0.89
C GLY A 91 -13.35 -5.37 0.87
N TYR A 92 -13.76 -4.49 -0.02
CA TYR A 92 -13.27 -3.12 -0.09
C TYR A 92 -14.17 -2.21 0.75
N LYS A 93 -13.60 -1.59 1.76
CA LYS A 93 -14.23 -0.53 2.55
C LYS A 93 -13.43 0.74 2.35
N ASN A 94 -14.10 1.85 2.11
CA ASN A 94 -13.49 3.16 2.19
C ASN A 94 -13.53 3.68 3.64
N ASP A 95 -12.60 4.57 4.00
CA ASP A 95 -12.55 5.10 5.36
C ASP A 95 -13.71 6.06 5.61
N ILE A 96 -13.83 7.13 4.83
CA ILE A 96 -14.87 8.15 4.99
C ILE A 96 -15.36 8.60 3.63
N SER A 97 -16.66 8.62 3.40
CA SER A 97 -17.24 9.30 2.25
C SER A 97 -18.51 10.09 2.65
N PHE A 98 -18.67 11.22 2.02
CA PHE A 98 -19.79 12.13 2.30
C PHE A 98 -20.07 13.07 1.13
N ILE A 99 -21.29 13.57 1.08
CA ILE A 99 -21.70 14.60 0.13
C ILE A 99 -21.88 15.92 0.86
N ILE A 100 -21.33 16.98 0.29
CA ILE A 100 -21.52 18.37 0.70
C ILE A 100 -21.56 19.25 -0.55
N ASN A 101 -22.53 20.16 -0.64
CA ASN A 101 -22.64 21.15 -1.74
C ASN A 101 -22.50 20.54 -3.15
N SER A 102 -23.09 19.38 -3.40
CA SER A 102 -22.97 18.65 -4.68
C SER A 102 -21.56 18.12 -4.98
N GLU A 103 -20.70 18.00 -3.99
CA GLU A 103 -19.42 17.29 -4.08
C GLU A 103 -19.49 15.98 -3.31
N LEU A 104 -19.06 14.89 -3.94
CA LEU A 104 -18.86 13.59 -3.35
C LEU A 104 -17.40 13.46 -2.94
N ASN A 105 -17.13 13.54 -1.65
CA ASN A 105 -15.81 13.47 -1.09
C ASN A 105 -15.51 12.05 -0.63
N LEU A 106 -14.37 11.51 -1.05
CA LEU A 106 -13.81 10.24 -0.63
C LEU A 106 -12.47 10.52 0.07
N TYR A 107 -12.39 10.26 1.37
CA TYR A 107 -11.22 10.47 2.19
C TYR A 107 -10.70 9.13 2.72
N GLU A 108 -9.42 8.87 2.52
CA GLU A 108 -8.76 7.68 3.02
C GLU A 108 -7.49 8.04 3.79
N HIS A 109 -7.15 7.24 4.78
CA HIS A 109 -5.92 7.32 5.53
C HIS A 109 -4.98 6.17 5.15
N GLN A 110 -3.69 6.47 4.93
CA GLN A 110 -2.68 5.47 4.55
C GLN A 110 -1.38 5.66 5.35
N SER A 111 -0.86 4.58 5.91
CA SER A 111 0.46 4.55 6.56
C SER A 111 1.59 4.15 5.61
N SER A 112 1.28 3.84 4.34
CA SER A 112 2.23 3.58 3.25
C SER A 112 1.64 4.08 1.95
N VAL A 113 2.46 4.61 1.04
CA VAL A 113 1.99 5.00 -0.29
C VAL A 113 1.62 3.76 -1.08
N ASN A 114 0.38 3.73 -1.57
CA ASN A 114 -0.11 2.66 -2.41
C ASN A 114 -0.44 3.20 -3.81
N PRO A 115 0.34 2.84 -4.86
CA PRO A 115 0.13 3.35 -6.21
C PRO A 115 -1.21 2.90 -6.82
N ASN A 116 -1.87 1.90 -6.23
CA ASN A 116 -3.17 1.41 -6.70
C ASN A 116 -4.37 2.19 -6.12
N MET A 117 -4.15 3.32 -5.42
CA MET A 117 -5.26 4.14 -4.91
C MET A 117 -6.20 4.61 -6.01
N PRO A 118 -5.76 5.05 -7.22
CA PRO A 118 -6.68 5.41 -8.29
C PRO A 118 -7.55 4.24 -8.77
N VAL A 119 -7.00 3.01 -8.82
CA VAL A 119 -7.76 1.80 -9.17
C VAL A 119 -8.82 1.51 -8.11
N ARG A 120 -8.48 1.63 -6.82
CA ARG A 120 -9.44 1.50 -5.71
C ARG A 120 -10.52 2.59 -5.79
N GLY A 121 -10.12 3.83 -6.10
CA GLY A 121 -11.01 4.97 -6.26
C GLY A 121 -12.06 4.75 -7.35
N LEU A 122 -11.68 4.16 -8.49
CA LEU A 122 -12.62 3.79 -9.55
C LEU A 122 -13.74 2.88 -9.02
N ILE A 123 -13.37 1.85 -8.25
CA ILE A 123 -14.32 0.90 -7.66
C ILE A 123 -15.21 1.61 -6.63
N TYR A 124 -14.61 2.41 -5.75
CA TYR A 124 -15.36 3.11 -4.70
C TYR A 124 -16.36 4.11 -5.29
N PHE A 125 -15.96 4.93 -6.27
CA PHE A 125 -16.88 5.87 -6.92
C PHE A 125 -18.00 5.17 -7.67
N ALA A 126 -17.73 4.03 -8.31
CA ALA A 126 -18.77 3.25 -8.97
C ALA A 126 -19.87 2.83 -7.98
N GLU A 127 -19.49 2.30 -6.82
CA GLU A 127 -20.45 1.88 -5.78
C GLU A 127 -21.16 3.08 -5.11
N LEU A 128 -20.43 4.16 -4.83
CA LEU A 128 -21.01 5.37 -4.24
C LEU A 128 -22.03 6.03 -5.17
N TYR A 129 -21.72 6.13 -6.47
CA TYR A 129 -22.66 6.66 -7.46
C TYR A 129 -23.85 5.75 -7.69
N LYS A 130 -23.63 4.43 -7.69
CA LYS A 130 -24.73 3.46 -7.76
C LYS A 130 -25.72 3.68 -6.60
N GLY A 131 -25.20 3.75 -5.36
CA GLY A 131 -26.04 4.03 -4.19
C GLY A 131 -26.74 5.40 -4.27
N TYR A 132 -26.04 6.43 -4.76
CA TYR A 132 -26.64 7.77 -4.96
C TYR A 132 -27.77 7.76 -5.99
N ILE A 133 -27.59 7.08 -7.11
CA ILE A 133 -28.59 6.92 -8.17
C ILE A 133 -29.85 6.22 -7.64
N GLU A 134 -29.67 5.13 -6.90
CA GLU A 134 -30.75 4.35 -6.30
C GLU A 134 -31.52 5.15 -5.24
N GLN A 135 -30.82 5.79 -4.30
CA GLN A 135 -31.43 6.59 -3.23
C GLN A 135 -32.23 7.80 -3.74
N ASN A 136 -31.79 8.38 -4.85
CA ASN A 136 -32.47 9.54 -5.46
C ASN A 136 -33.43 9.16 -6.59
N ASN A 137 -33.66 7.87 -6.84
CA ASN A 137 -34.53 7.36 -7.91
C ASN A 137 -34.18 7.95 -9.29
N LEU A 138 -32.90 8.07 -9.60
CA LEU A 138 -32.44 8.67 -10.87
C LEU A 138 -32.55 7.66 -12.01
N LEU A 139 -33.23 8.05 -13.11
CA LEU A 139 -33.46 7.19 -14.27
C LEU A 139 -32.37 7.42 -15.32
N ILE A 140 -31.30 6.62 -15.28
CA ILE A 140 -30.12 6.75 -16.16
C ILE A 140 -30.40 6.33 -17.62
N TYR A 141 -31.51 5.65 -17.88
CA TYR A 141 -31.90 5.17 -19.23
C TYR A 141 -32.90 6.10 -19.95
N ASN A 142 -33.25 7.25 -19.35
CA ASN A 142 -34.11 8.21 -20.02
C ASN A 142 -33.26 9.25 -20.81
N GLU A 143 -33.91 10.10 -21.59
CA GLU A 143 -33.23 11.07 -22.47
C GLU A 143 -32.66 12.29 -21.70
N ARG A 144 -32.97 12.44 -20.41
CA ARG A 144 -32.48 13.57 -19.61
C ARG A 144 -31.13 13.24 -18.98
N LEU A 145 -30.18 14.19 -19.09
CA LEU A 145 -28.88 14.06 -18.44
C LEU A 145 -29.05 14.01 -16.91
N VAL A 146 -28.62 12.91 -16.32
CA VAL A 146 -28.55 12.75 -14.86
C VAL A 146 -27.35 13.55 -14.33
N LYS A 147 -27.60 14.39 -13.31
CA LYS A 147 -26.57 15.14 -12.61
C LYS A 147 -26.06 14.32 -11.44
N LEU A 148 -24.74 14.10 -11.37
CA LEU A 148 -24.06 13.43 -10.27
C LEU A 148 -23.24 14.43 -9.46
N PRO A 149 -23.02 14.21 -8.16
CA PRO A 149 -22.11 15.02 -7.36
C PRO A 149 -20.69 14.96 -7.94
N PHE A 150 -19.96 16.08 -7.83
CA PHE A 150 -18.59 16.17 -8.33
C PHE A 150 -17.65 15.32 -7.47
N PRO A 151 -16.86 14.37 -8.01
CA PRO A 151 -16.03 13.48 -7.23
C PRO A 151 -14.73 14.17 -6.79
N ARG A 152 -14.37 13.99 -5.51
CA ARG A 152 -13.06 14.37 -4.96
C ARG A 152 -12.46 13.20 -4.20
N TYR A 153 -11.21 12.89 -4.45
CA TYR A 153 -10.49 11.82 -3.77
C TYR A 153 -9.22 12.35 -3.11
N VAL A 154 -9.17 12.27 -1.80
CA VAL A 154 -8.02 12.69 -0.98
C VAL A 154 -7.53 11.53 -0.15
N VAL A 155 -6.23 11.28 -0.19
CA VAL A 155 -5.53 10.31 0.66
C VAL A 155 -4.63 11.05 1.62
N PHE A 156 -4.82 10.83 2.91
CA PHE A 156 -3.99 11.39 3.96
C PHE A 156 -2.88 10.38 4.31
N TYR A 157 -1.67 10.73 3.93
CA TYR A 157 -0.50 9.92 4.23
C TYR A 157 0.10 10.32 5.59
N ASN A 158 0.25 9.32 6.44
CA ASN A 158 0.95 9.45 7.71
C ASN A 158 1.85 8.22 7.93
N GLY A 159 2.80 8.01 7.01
CA GLY A 159 3.76 6.92 7.06
C GLY A 159 5.13 7.35 7.59
N THR A 160 6.10 6.45 7.50
CA THR A 160 7.49 6.69 7.95
C THR A 160 8.46 6.91 6.78
N GLU A 161 8.02 6.70 5.55
CA GLU A 161 8.81 6.98 4.35
C GLU A 161 8.80 8.49 4.08
N ASP A 162 9.90 9.00 3.53
CA ASP A 162 10.04 10.42 3.19
C ASP A 162 9.27 10.70 1.90
N GLU A 163 8.10 11.29 2.05
CA GLU A 163 7.18 11.59 0.96
C GLU A 163 6.98 13.11 0.84
N PRO A 164 6.79 13.63 -0.38
CA PRO A 164 6.50 15.05 -0.58
C PRO A 164 5.23 15.48 0.17
N GLU A 165 5.10 16.78 0.41
CA GLU A 165 3.90 17.32 1.09
C GLU A 165 2.62 16.98 0.33
N GLU A 166 2.67 17.07 -1.01
CA GLU A 166 1.55 16.78 -1.90
C GLU A 166 2.03 16.03 -3.14
N GLN A 167 1.23 15.07 -3.60
CA GLN A 167 1.42 14.39 -4.88
C GLN A 167 0.09 13.94 -5.47
N GLU A 168 0.05 13.79 -6.78
CA GLU A 168 -1.07 13.20 -7.49
C GLU A 168 -0.74 11.77 -7.91
N LEU A 169 -1.72 10.86 -7.72
CA LEU A 169 -1.70 9.53 -8.31
C LEU A 169 -2.80 9.46 -9.37
N ARG A 170 -2.51 8.83 -10.53
CA ARG A 170 -3.42 8.81 -11.67
C ARG A 170 -3.76 7.38 -12.08
N LEU A 171 -5.02 7.15 -12.44
CA LEU A 171 -5.46 5.87 -12.97
C LEU A 171 -4.80 5.55 -14.31
N SER A 172 -4.53 6.57 -15.13
CA SER A 172 -3.83 6.43 -16.40
C SER A 172 -2.45 5.76 -16.29
N ASP A 173 -1.78 5.91 -15.12
CA ASP A 173 -0.48 5.26 -14.88
C ASP A 173 -0.59 3.74 -14.70
N ALA A 174 -1.79 3.23 -14.41
CA ALA A 174 -2.07 1.81 -14.25
C ALA A 174 -2.45 1.11 -15.57
N PHE A 175 -2.72 1.86 -16.65
CA PHE A 175 -3.07 1.25 -17.94
C PHE A 175 -1.85 0.65 -18.62
N VAL A 176 -2.00 -0.59 -19.10
CA VAL A 176 -0.94 -1.27 -19.83
C VAL A 176 -0.67 -0.51 -21.13
N GLN A 177 0.57 -0.01 -21.24
CA GLN A 177 1.05 0.62 -22.47
C GLN A 177 1.78 -0.43 -23.32
N VAL A 178 1.49 -0.46 -24.63
CA VAL A 178 2.24 -1.33 -25.54
C VAL A 178 3.65 -0.74 -25.71
N PRO A 179 4.73 -1.50 -25.44
CA PRO A 179 6.10 -1.01 -25.58
C PRO A 179 6.40 -0.63 -27.03
N GLU A 180 7.10 0.49 -27.23
CA GLU A 180 7.65 0.84 -28.55
C GLU A 180 8.66 -0.23 -28.99
N GLY A 181 8.41 -0.92 -30.08
CA GLY A 181 9.40 -1.78 -30.75
C GLY A 181 9.31 -3.29 -30.57
N GLU A 182 8.50 -3.80 -29.64
CA GLU A 182 8.18 -5.23 -29.62
C GLU A 182 6.79 -5.44 -30.22
N GLY A 183 6.74 -5.66 -31.51
CA GLY A 183 5.52 -6.08 -32.19
C GLY A 183 5.08 -7.42 -31.61
N LEU A 184 4.09 -7.42 -30.73
CA LEU A 184 3.26 -8.58 -30.44
C LEU A 184 2.53 -8.95 -31.75
N LYS A 185 3.18 -9.75 -32.57
CA LYS A 185 2.63 -10.21 -33.88
C LYS A 185 1.39 -11.08 -33.75
N ASP A 186 0.93 -11.39 -32.51
CA ASP A 186 -0.10 -12.40 -32.29
C ASP A 186 -1.38 -11.92 -31.58
N THR A 187 -1.52 -10.63 -31.29
CA THR A 187 -2.81 -10.09 -30.85
C THR A 187 -3.21 -8.91 -31.73
N ALA A 188 -4.01 -9.23 -32.73
CA ALA A 188 -4.84 -8.31 -33.54
C ALA A 188 -4.36 -6.86 -33.64
N GLY A 189 -3.25 -6.58 -34.36
CA GLY A 189 -2.90 -5.33 -35.05
C GLY A 189 -3.37 -3.97 -34.52
N ILE A 190 -3.60 -3.81 -33.19
CA ILE A 190 -3.99 -2.55 -32.61
C ILE A 190 -2.69 -1.90 -32.11
N GLU A 191 -2.12 -1.04 -32.94
CA GLU A 191 -1.16 -0.03 -32.48
C GLU A 191 -1.89 0.83 -31.43
N ALA A 192 -1.43 0.78 -30.16
CA ALA A 192 -1.96 1.66 -29.14
C ALA A 192 -1.59 3.10 -29.54
N ASP A 193 -2.57 3.84 -30.00
CA ASP A 193 -2.41 5.23 -30.40
C ASP A 193 -2.14 6.06 -29.13
N LYS A 194 -0.89 6.53 -28.96
CA LYS A 194 -0.44 7.38 -27.84
C LYS A 194 -1.16 8.73 -27.77
N THR A 195 -1.96 9.08 -28.76
CA THR A 195 -2.69 10.35 -28.83
C THR A 195 -4.04 10.29 -28.15
N HIS A 196 -4.55 9.09 -27.83
CA HIS A 196 -5.86 8.94 -27.20
C HIS A 196 -5.78 9.10 -25.69
N LYS A 197 -6.60 10.03 -25.18
CA LYS A 197 -6.84 10.14 -23.73
C LYS A 197 -7.69 8.95 -23.28
N PRO A 198 -7.43 8.36 -22.10
CA PRO A 198 -8.27 7.30 -21.56
C PRO A 198 -9.71 7.80 -21.38
N SER A 199 -10.69 6.94 -21.67
CA SER A 199 -12.11 7.27 -21.47
C SER A 199 -12.50 7.40 -19.99
N VAL A 200 -11.67 6.89 -19.09
CA VAL A 200 -11.87 6.97 -17.63
C VAL A 200 -10.56 7.42 -16.99
N GLU A 201 -10.65 8.40 -16.12
CA GLU A 201 -9.54 8.88 -15.30
C GLU A 201 -9.99 9.06 -13.85
N VAL A 202 -9.15 8.66 -12.90
CA VAL A 202 -9.29 8.93 -11.47
C VAL A 202 -8.01 9.57 -10.98
N ILE A 203 -8.13 10.78 -10.44
CA ILE A 203 -7.02 11.53 -9.86
C ILE A 203 -7.18 11.48 -8.34
N VAL A 204 -6.12 11.07 -7.67
CA VAL A 204 -6.03 11.03 -6.21
C VAL A 204 -5.05 12.10 -5.75
N GLN A 205 -5.50 12.99 -4.88
CA GLN A 205 -4.63 13.93 -4.19
C GLN A 205 -4.11 13.24 -2.92
N LEU A 206 -2.81 12.97 -2.84
CA LEU A 206 -2.17 12.44 -1.65
C LEU A 206 -1.50 13.57 -0.89
N LEU A 207 -1.87 13.72 0.39
CA LEU A 207 -1.40 14.77 1.29
C LEU A 207 -0.61 14.16 2.44
N ASN A 208 0.64 14.55 2.58
CA ASN A 208 1.48 14.14 3.70
C ASN A 208 1.09 14.96 4.95
N ILE A 209 0.44 14.28 5.90
CA ILE A 209 -0.03 14.90 7.16
C ILE A 209 0.89 14.55 8.35
N ASN A 210 2.13 14.13 8.12
CA ASN A 210 3.08 14.01 9.20
C ASN A 210 3.31 15.35 9.89
N TYR A 211 3.54 15.31 11.18
CA TYR A 211 3.80 16.53 11.95
C TYR A 211 5.05 17.25 11.39
N GLY A 212 4.87 18.50 10.99
CA GLY A 212 5.87 19.29 10.28
C GLY A 212 5.68 19.41 8.77
N CYS A 213 4.83 18.57 8.15
CA CYS A 213 4.42 18.66 6.75
C CYS A 213 3.05 19.34 6.64
N ASN A 214 2.74 19.93 5.47
CA ASN A 214 1.45 20.58 5.20
C ASN A 214 0.96 21.49 6.33
N GLN A 215 1.85 22.26 6.93
CA GLN A 215 1.60 23.04 8.15
C GLN A 215 0.38 23.95 8.01
N LYS A 216 0.19 24.57 6.84
CA LYS A 216 -0.96 25.45 6.57
C LYS A 216 -2.31 24.69 6.63
N LEU A 217 -2.33 23.44 6.18
CA LEU A 217 -3.53 22.59 6.26
C LEU A 217 -3.78 22.17 7.72
N LEU A 218 -2.73 21.75 8.43
CA LEU A 218 -2.84 21.33 9.82
C LEU A 218 -3.33 22.47 10.72
N GLU A 219 -2.83 23.70 10.53
CA GLU A 219 -3.28 24.89 11.28
C GLU A 219 -4.76 25.23 11.06
N LYS A 220 -5.32 24.92 9.90
CA LYS A 220 -6.74 25.18 9.59
C LYS A 220 -7.68 24.11 10.14
N CYS A 221 -7.18 22.92 10.50
CA CYS A 221 -8.00 21.85 11.06
C CYS A 221 -7.39 21.33 12.36
N GLN A 222 -7.86 21.84 13.50
CA GLN A 222 -7.35 21.51 14.83
C GLN A 222 -7.29 19.99 15.08
N LYS A 223 -8.33 19.24 14.68
CA LYS A 223 -8.38 17.79 14.88
C LYS A 223 -7.34 17.05 14.01
N LEU A 224 -7.06 17.55 12.82
CA LEU A 224 -6.01 16.99 11.96
C LEU A 224 -4.61 17.27 12.55
N MET A 225 -4.40 18.48 13.07
CA MET A 225 -3.18 18.84 13.79
C MET A 225 -2.96 17.93 15.01
N GLU A 226 -3.98 17.79 15.86
CA GLU A 226 -3.93 16.94 17.04
C GLU A 226 -3.65 15.46 16.70
N TYR A 227 -4.26 14.98 15.62
CA TYR A 227 -4.00 13.63 15.10
C TYR A 227 -2.53 13.46 14.70
N SER A 228 -2.01 14.39 13.89
CA SER A 228 -0.62 14.40 13.43
C SER A 228 0.36 14.43 14.62
N GLN A 229 0.13 15.30 15.60
CA GLN A 229 0.93 15.41 16.83
C GLN A 229 0.91 14.11 17.62
N PHE A 230 -0.24 13.49 17.80
CA PHE A 230 -0.37 12.26 18.56
C PHE A 230 0.39 11.10 17.92
N ILE A 231 0.28 10.93 16.58
CA ILE A 231 1.02 9.88 15.87
C ILE A 231 2.54 10.13 15.94
N ALA A 232 2.98 11.39 15.81
CA ALA A 232 4.38 11.74 15.99
C ALA A 232 4.88 11.38 17.41
N LEU A 233 4.07 11.67 18.42
CA LEU A 233 4.39 11.34 19.82
C LEU A 233 4.52 9.82 20.04
N VAL A 234 3.62 9.01 19.46
CA VAL A 234 3.71 7.54 19.51
C VAL A 234 5.04 7.06 18.92
N ARG A 235 5.46 7.61 17.78
CA ARG A 235 6.74 7.25 17.13
C ARG A 235 7.94 7.61 18.01
N VAL A 236 7.98 8.84 18.51
CA VAL A 236 9.06 9.27 19.41
C VAL A 236 9.18 8.36 20.64
N LYS A 237 8.05 8.00 21.26
CA LYS A 237 8.05 7.05 22.39
C LYS A 237 8.53 5.66 21.98
N SER A 238 8.13 5.18 20.80
CA SER A 238 8.55 3.87 20.27
C SER A 238 10.06 3.81 20.04
N ASP A 239 10.63 4.86 19.45
CA ASP A 239 12.06 4.96 19.20
C ASP A 239 12.86 5.05 20.50
N MET A 240 12.43 5.89 21.43
CA MET A 240 13.05 6.02 22.75
C MET A 240 13.08 4.69 23.51
N LEU A 241 11.96 3.98 23.56
CA LEU A 241 11.87 2.67 24.21
C LEU A 241 12.72 1.62 23.51
N THR A 242 12.72 1.63 22.16
CA THR A 242 13.54 0.69 21.38
C THR A 242 15.02 0.86 21.71
N GLU A 243 15.52 2.08 21.77
CA GLU A 243 16.92 2.36 22.14
C GLU A 243 17.22 2.02 23.62
N GLU A 244 16.28 2.25 24.53
CA GLU A 244 16.44 1.88 25.93
C GLU A 244 16.54 0.35 26.10
N TYR A 245 15.64 -0.42 25.46
CA TYR A 245 15.67 -1.89 25.52
C TYR A 245 16.90 -2.50 24.85
N LYS A 246 17.41 -1.92 23.76
CA LYS A 246 18.67 -2.32 23.15
C LYS A 246 19.85 -2.12 24.11
N LYS A 247 19.95 -0.97 24.78
CA LYS A 247 21.01 -0.69 25.77
C LYS A 247 20.99 -1.65 26.95
N GLU A 248 19.80 -2.07 27.37
CA GLU A 248 19.65 -3.03 28.47
C GLU A 248 19.84 -4.50 28.02
N MET A 249 20.23 -4.75 26.75
CA MET A 249 20.39 -6.09 26.15
C MET A 249 19.16 -7.00 26.34
N LYS A 250 17.97 -6.41 26.39
CA LYS A 250 16.74 -7.17 26.59
C LYS A 250 16.14 -7.56 25.24
N SER A 251 15.91 -8.85 25.07
CA SER A 251 15.09 -9.37 23.97
C SER A 251 13.62 -9.10 24.29
N VAL A 252 13.07 -8.02 23.72
CA VAL A 252 11.65 -7.67 23.83
C VAL A 252 11.05 -7.64 22.44
N ASN A 253 9.82 -8.13 22.32
CA ASN A 253 9.08 -8.12 21.06
C ASN A 253 8.75 -6.67 20.66
N LYS A 254 8.97 -6.32 19.38
CA LYS A 254 8.63 -5.00 18.83
C LYS A 254 7.19 -4.56 19.14
N LYS A 255 6.23 -5.50 19.11
CA LYS A 255 4.84 -5.24 19.43
C LYS A 255 4.64 -4.81 20.90
N GLU A 256 5.38 -5.40 21.84
CA GLU A 256 5.33 -5.02 23.26
C GLU A 256 5.91 -3.62 23.48
N ILE A 257 7.01 -3.29 22.80
CA ILE A 257 7.59 -1.94 22.82
C ILE A 257 6.60 -0.92 22.27
N PHE A 258 5.97 -1.24 21.13
CA PHE A 258 4.99 -0.36 20.51
C PHE A 258 3.77 -0.14 21.40
N ALA A 259 3.25 -1.20 22.03
CA ALA A 259 2.14 -1.10 22.97
C ALA A 259 2.47 -0.21 24.19
N GLU A 260 3.68 -0.32 24.73
CA GLU A 260 4.15 0.56 25.81
C GLU A 260 4.27 2.01 25.34
N ALA A 261 4.80 2.22 24.12
CA ALA A 261 4.90 3.54 23.49
C ALA A 261 3.53 4.21 23.34
N VAL A 262 2.54 3.47 22.85
CA VAL A 262 1.15 3.94 22.71
C VAL A 262 0.59 4.36 24.08
N ALA A 263 0.75 3.54 25.10
CA ALA A 263 0.25 3.86 26.44
C ALA A 263 0.87 5.15 26.99
N LEU A 264 2.18 5.34 26.83
CA LEU A 264 2.87 6.55 27.26
C LEU A 264 2.45 7.78 26.44
N ALA A 265 2.26 7.61 25.14
CA ALA A 265 1.80 8.68 24.25
C ALA A 265 0.36 9.13 24.60
N ILE A 266 -0.55 8.19 24.88
CA ILE A 266 -1.92 8.50 25.31
C ILE A 266 -1.90 9.35 26.60
N ASP A 267 -1.11 8.94 27.59
CA ASP A 267 -1.00 9.67 28.87
C ASP A 267 -0.50 11.10 28.68
N GLU A 268 0.51 11.29 27.82
CA GLU A 268 1.08 12.61 27.52
C GLU A 268 0.10 13.46 26.71
N ALA A 269 -0.48 12.90 25.67
CA ALA A 269 -1.47 13.60 24.82
C ALA A 269 -2.69 14.08 25.61
N ILE A 270 -3.22 13.27 26.53
CA ILE A 270 -4.33 13.69 27.43
C ILE A 270 -3.93 14.86 28.32
N ARG A 271 -2.71 14.85 28.87
CA ARG A 271 -2.19 15.97 29.68
C ARG A 271 -2.07 17.26 28.88
N ASP A 272 -1.64 17.14 27.63
CA ASP A 272 -1.39 18.27 26.74
C ASP A 272 -2.65 18.68 25.94
N ASN A 273 -3.81 18.09 26.26
CA ASN A 273 -5.11 18.29 25.60
C ASN A 273 -5.16 17.90 24.11
N VAL A 274 -4.23 17.07 23.63
CA VAL A 274 -4.20 16.54 22.27
C VAL A 274 -5.17 15.35 22.17
N LEU A 275 -6.18 15.41 21.30
CA LEU A 275 -7.25 14.42 21.13
C LEU A 275 -7.87 13.93 22.46
N LYS A 276 -7.87 14.75 23.49
CA LYS A 276 -8.26 14.37 24.86
C LYS A 276 -9.66 13.80 24.94
N ASP A 277 -10.61 14.36 24.19
CA ASP A 277 -12.00 13.93 24.13
C ASP A 277 -12.18 12.51 23.59
N ILE A 278 -11.30 12.09 22.68
CA ILE A 278 -11.28 10.75 22.09
C ILE A 278 -10.47 9.78 22.96
N LEU A 279 -9.23 10.16 23.32
CA LEU A 279 -8.29 9.31 24.04
C LEU A 279 -8.79 8.97 25.46
N SER A 280 -9.40 9.91 26.17
CA SER A 280 -9.91 9.68 27.53
C SER A 280 -11.07 8.69 27.59
N LYS A 281 -11.93 8.68 26.56
CA LYS A 281 -13.12 7.83 26.51
C LYS A 281 -12.86 6.46 25.91
N ASN A 282 -11.92 6.36 24.97
CA ASN A 282 -11.76 5.21 24.08
C ASN A 282 -10.35 4.61 24.14
N MET A 283 -9.62 4.79 25.23
CA MET A 283 -8.20 4.39 25.36
C MET A 283 -7.90 2.97 24.90
N ALA A 284 -8.71 1.99 25.37
CA ALA A 284 -8.51 0.59 25.03
C ALA A 284 -8.73 0.34 23.53
N GLU A 285 -9.78 0.95 22.96
CA GLU A 285 -10.13 0.85 21.55
C GLU A 285 -9.04 1.52 20.67
N VAL A 286 -8.56 2.71 21.04
CA VAL A 286 -7.47 3.39 20.35
C VAL A 286 -6.18 2.56 20.37
N THR A 287 -5.87 1.95 21.50
CA THR A 287 -4.71 1.07 21.61
C THR A 287 -4.84 -0.14 20.69
N ASP A 288 -6.01 -0.75 20.62
CA ASP A 288 -6.27 -1.90 19.75
C ASP A 288 -6.20 -1.53 18.26
N MET A 289 -6.75 -0.37 17.88
CA MET A 289 -6.64 0.18 16.53
C MET A 289 -5.17 0.35 16.09
N LEU A 290 -4.36 1.03 16.90
CA LEU A 290 -2.96 1.28 16.58
C LEU A 290 -2.13 0.00 16.53
N LEU A 291 -2.41 -0.97 17.38
CA LEU A 291 -1.76 -2.28 17.31
C LEU A 291 -2.16 -3.06 16.06
N THR A 292 -3.41 -2.93 15.62
CA THR A 292 -3.89 -3.56 14.39
C THR A 292 -3.21 -2.94 13.16
N GLU A 293 -3.10 -1.64 13.10
CA GLU A 293 -2.36 -0.93 12.03
C GLU A 293 -0.87 -1.32 12.01
N PHE A 294 -0.25 -1.46 13.19
CA PHE A 294 1.13 -1.92 13.32
C PHE A 294 1.32 -3.35 12.78
N ASP A 295 0.44 -4.29 13.13
CA ASP A 295 0.48 -5.67 12.67
C ASP A 295 0.25 -5.76 11.15
N GLU A 296 -0.66 -4.95 10.61
CA GLU A 296 -0.92 -4.89 9.17
C GLU A 296 0.28 -4.37 8.39
N LYS A 297 0.93 -3.30 8.88
CA LYS A 297 2.15 -2.77 8.27
C LYS A 297 3.26 -3.82 8.24
N ALA A 298 3.49 -4.52 9.35
CA ALA A 298 4.47 -5.59 9.43
C ALA A 298 4.17 -6.75 8.44
N TYR A 299 2.89 -7.09 8.28
CA TYR A 299 2.43 -8.08 7.31
C TYR A 299 2.68 -7.63 5.87
N ILE A 300 2.33 -6.39 5.52
CA ILE A 300 2.56 -5.83 4.17
C ILE A 300 4.05 -5.78 3.85
N GLU A 301 4.90 -5.36 4.79
CA GLU A 301 6.37 -5.39 4.62
C GLU A 301 6.88 -6.81 4.37
N GLY A 302 6.36 -7.79 5.10
CA GLY A 302 6.69 -9.21 4.90
C GLY A 302 6.30 -9.72 3.51
N VAL A 303 5.09 -9.40 3.05
CA VAL A 303 4.59 -9.77 1.71
C VAL A 303 5.39 -9.08 0.60
N LYS A 304 5.72 -7.80 0.75
CA LYS A 304 6.58 -7.07 -0.21
C LYS A 304 7.94 -7.75 -0.34
N LYS A 305 8.58 -8.10 0.77
CA LYS A 305 9.87 -8.79 0.78
C LYS A 305 9.80 -10.15 0.08
N GLN A 306 8.80 -10.95 0.43
CA GLN A 306 8.60 -12.26 -0.19
C GLN A 306 8.33 -12.14 -1.70
N SER A 307 7.49 -11.18 -2.13
CA SER A 307 7.19 -10.94 -3.54
C SER A 307 8.43 -10.49 -4.32
N TYR A 308 9.32 -9.71 -3.69
CA TYR A 308 10.58 -9.30 -4.29
C TYR A 308 11.51 -10.51 -4.50
N GLU A 309 11.69 -11.34 -3.47
CA GLU A 309 12.51 -12.56 -3.51
C GLU A 309 11.98 -13.57 -4.57
N GLU A 310 10.65 -13.75 -4.65
CA GLU A 310 10.02 -14.58 -5.68
C GLU A 310 10.18 -13.98 -7.09
N GLY A 311 10.10 -12.65 -7.22
CA GLY A 311 10.31 -11.93 -8.48
C GLY A 311 11.74 -12.10 -9.00
N GLU A 312 12.72 -11.97 -8.13
CA GLU A 312 14.14 -12.16 -8.44
C GLU A 312 14.42 -13.61 -8.91
N ALA A 313 13.95 -14.61 -8.15
CA ALA A 313 14.09 -16.01 -8.50
C ALA A 313 13.44 -16.37 -9.86
N ARG A 314 12.25 -15.81 -10.14
CA ARG A 314 11.59 -15.99 -11.46
C ARG A 314 12.35 -15.28 -12.58
N GLY A 315 12.92 -14.11 -12.30
CA GLY A 315 13.75 -13.35 -13.25
C GLY A 315 15.01 -14.13 -13.62
N GLU A 316 15.71 -14.70 -12.65
CA GLU A 316 16.90 -15.54 -12.86
C GLU A 316 16.56 -16.80 -13.67
N ALA A 317 15.50 -17.53 -13.30
CA ALA A 317 15.08 -18.74 -14.01
C ALA A 317 14.73 -18.46 -15.48
N ARG A 318 13.98 -17.37 -15.75
CA ARG A 318 13.66 -16.94 -17.12
C ARG A 318 14.90 -16.49 -17.90
N GLY A 319 15.84 -15.82 -17.23
CA GLY A 319 17.11 -15.41 -17.82
C GLY A 319 17.96 -16.61 -18.23
N GLU A 320 18.05 -17.62 -17.38
CA GLU A 320 18.77 -18.87 -17.67
C GLU A 320 18.13 -19.65 -18.83
N GLU A 321 16.82 -19.79 -18.82
CA GLU A 321 16.08 -20.49 -19.89
C GLU A 321 16.25 -19.79 -21.23
N ARG A 322 16.10 -18.45 -21.28
CA ARG A 322 16.34 -17.65 -22.49
C ARG A 322 17.80 -17.76 -22.96
N GLY A 323 18.75 -17.70 -22.02
CA GLY A 323 20.17 -17.86 -22.33
C GLY A 323 20.48 -19.19 -22.96
N LYS A 324 19.92 -20.29 -22.46
CA LYS A 324 20.04 -21.63 -23.04
C LYS A 324 19.43 -21.69 -24.44
N ALA A 325 18.21 -21.22 -24.62
CA ALA A 325 17.53 -21.23 -25.91
C ALA A 325 18.31 -20.45 -26.98
N ILE A 326 18.76 -19.24 -26.66
CA ILE A 326 19.60 -18.42 -27.56
C ILE A 326 20.94 -19.10 -27.85
N GLY A 327 21.55 -19.74 -26.84
CA GLY A 327 22.80 -20.49 -27.00
C GLY A 327 22.64 -21.66 -27.95
N GLU A 328 21.59 -22.46 -27.81
CA GLU A 328 21.27 -23.60 -28.69
C GLU A 328 20.99 -23.15 -30.13
N GLU A 329 20.22 -22.08 -30.31
CA GLU A 329 19.90 -21.52 -31.64
C GLU A 329 21.18 -21.01 -32.35
N ARG A 330 22.03 -20.26 -31.64
CA ARG A 330 23.33 -19.81 -32.17
C ARG A 330 24.25 -20.99 -32.45
N GLY A 331 24.23 -22.03 -31.64
CA GLY A 331 24.95 -23.25 -31.87
C GLY A 331 24.54 -23.97 -33.15
N LYS A 332 23.23 -24.10 -33.40
CA LYS A 332 22.68 -24.68 -34.64
C LYS A 332 23.10 -23.85 -35.87
N ILE A 333 22.91 -22.52 -35.85
CA ILE A 333 23.30 -21.65 -36.96
C ILE A 333 24.79 -21.79 -37.30
N LYS A 334 25.67 -21.73 -36.28
CA LYS A 334 27.11 -21.93 -36.47
C LYS A 334 27.44 -23.31 -37.03
N GLY A 335 26.74 -24.35 -36.58
CA GLY A 335 26.91 -25.72 -37.10
C GLY A 335 26.50 -25.83 -38.56
N GLU A 336 25.37 -25.22 -38.96
CA GLU A 336 24.91 -25.18 -40.36
C GLU A 336 25.89 -24.38 -41.24
N GLU A 337 26.41 -23.25 -40.77
CA GLU A 337 27.42 -22.48 -41.51
C GLU A 337 28.70 -23.25 -41.73
N LYS A 338 29.20 -23.98 -40.72
CA LYS A 338 30.38 -24.83 -40.85
C LYS A 338 30.14 -25.97 -41.86
N LEU A 339 28.99 -26.60 -41.79
CA LEU A 339 28.60 -27.64 -42.72
C LEU A 339 28.52 -27.11 -44.18
N ALA A 340 27.89 -25.96 -44.33
CA ALA A 340 27.79 -25.32 -45.68
C ALA A 340 29.18 -25.00 -46.25
N ARG A 341 30.12 -24.46 -45.43
CA ARG A 341 31.51 -24.24 -45.84
C ARG A 341 32.21 -25.48 -46.22
N LEU A 342 32.08 -26.58 -45.48
CA LEU A 342 32.66 -27.87 -45.80
C LEU A 342 32.19 -28.39 -47.13
N VAL A 343 30.88 -28.35 -47.40
CA VAL A 343 30.29 -28.77 -48.67
C VAL A 343 30.83 -27.96 -49.88
N VAL A 344 31.04 -26.64 -49.68
CA VAL A 344 31.63 -25.79 -50.71
C VAL A 344 33.09 -26.17 -50.99
N GLU A 345 33.90 -26.39 -49.94
CA GLU A 345 35.30 -26.78 -50.10
C GLU A 345 35.47 -28.17 -50.69
N LEU A 346 34.61 -29.14 -50.35
CA LEU A 346 34.56 -30.47 -50.97
C LEU A 346 34.25 -30.39 -52.48
N LYS A 347 33.32 -29.52 -52.87
CA LYS A 347 33.03 -29.30 -54.30
C LYS A 347 34.21 -28.66 -55.04
N LYS A 348 34.86 -27.63 -54.48
CA LYS A 348 36.02 -26.97 -55.07
C LYS A 348 37.21 -27.92 -55.28
N SER A 349 37.42 -28.85 -54.32
CA SER A 349 38.50 -29.81 -54.37
C SER A 349 38.17 -31.06 -55.22
N GLY A 350 37.01 -31.12 -55.85
CA GLY A 350 36.60 -32.22 -56.68
C GLY A 350 36.16 -33.50 -55.92
N ARG A 351 36.04 -33.41 -54.58
CA ARG A 351 35.70 -34.53 -53.70
C ARG A 351 34.20 -34.65 -53.43
N VAL A 352 33.43 -34.65 -54.49
CA VAL A 352 31.95 -34.64 -54.42
C VAL A 352 31.41 -35.94 -53.74
N GLU A 353 32.09 -37.04 -53.84
CA GLU A 353 31.69 -38.31 -53.21
C GLU A 353 31.77 -38.27 -51.66
N ASP A 354 32.62 -37.40 -51.10
CA ASP A 354 32.74 -37.23 -49.65
C ASP A 354 31.61 -36.42 -49.05
N ILE A 355 30.78 -35.74 -49.85
CA ILE A 355 29.59 -35.05 -49.41
C ILE A 355 28.58 -35.99 -48.74
N ALA A 356 28.48 -37.25 -49.26
CA ALA A 356 27.63 -38.26 -48.64
C ALA A 356 28.12 -38.68 -47.23
N LYS A 357 29.40 -38.54 -46.94
CA LYS A 357 30.01 -38.94 -45.67
C LYS A 357 29.83 -37.86 -44.55
N VAL A 358 29.38 -36.63 -44.89
CA VAL A 358 29.16 -35.53 -43.92
C VAL A 358 27.99 -35.85 -42.97
N THR A 359 27.16 -36.80 -43.27
CA THR A 359 26.09 -37.27 -42.38
C THR A 359 26.63 -38.09 -41.21
N ASP A 360 27.79 -38.73 -41.33
CA ASP A 360 28.50 -39.41 -40.26
C ASP A 360 29.28 -38.35 -39.45
N GLU A 361 29.08 -38.34 -38.13
CA GLU A 361 29.69 -37.35 -37.24
C GLU A 361 31.24 -37.47 -37.20
N SER A 362 31.77 -38.70 -37.19
CA SER A 362 33.21 -38.95 -37.11
C SER A 362 33.91 -38.53 -38.39
N GLU A 363 33.32 -38.82 -39.56
CA GLU A 363 33.82 -38.42 -40.85
C GLU A 363 33.73 -36.92 -41.06
N ARG A 364 32.60 -36.30 -40.60
CA ARG A 364 32.41 -34.85 -40.64
C ARG A 364 33.46 -34.11 -39.80
N GLU A 365 33.76 -34.56 -38.60
CA GLU A 365 34.81 -33.98 -37.76
C GLU A 365 36.21 -34.19 -38.33
N ARG A 366 36.46 -35.31 -39.02
CA ARG A 366 37.71 -35.52 -39.75
C ARG A 366 37.88 -34.53 -40.87
N LEU A 367 36.80 -34.32 -41.68
CA LEU A 367 36.79 -33.40 -42.79
C LEU A 367 36.90 -31.93 -42.33
N TYR A 368 36.27 -31.53 -41.22
CA TYR A 368 36.45 -30.21 -40.62
C TYR A 368 37.94 -29.92 -40.31
N ARG A 369 38.64 -30.91 -39.73
CA ARG A 369 40.07 -30.77 -39.42
C ARG A 369 40.93 -30.71 -40.68
N GLU A 370 40.62 -31.52 -41.69
CA GLU A 370 41.32 -31.56 -42.94
C GLU A 370 41.24 -30.27 -43.72
N PHE A 371 40.07 -29.63 -43.72
CA PHE A 371 39.80 -28.34 -44.42
C PHE A 371 39.96 -27.13 -43.54
N ASN A 372 40.35 -27.29 -42.28
CA ASN A 372 40.54 -26.22 -41.27
C ASN A 372 39.32 -25.30 -41.12
N ILE A 373 38.12 -25.90 -40.94
CA ILE A 373 36.81 -25.26 -40.81
C ILE A 373 36.29 -25.23 -39.36
#